data_82172d046feeec2dd774b00c1cfb7d71
#
_entry.id   82172d046feeec2dd774b00c1cfb7d71
#
_cell.length_a   1.000
_cell.length_b   1.000
_cell.length_c   1.000
_cell.angle_alpha   90.00
_cell.angle_beta   90.00
_cell.angle_gamma   90.00
#
_symmetry.space_group_name_H-M   'P 1'
#
loop_
_entity.id
_entity.type
_entity.pdbx_description
1 polymer ?
#
loop_
_entity_poly.entity_id
_entity_poly.type
_entity_poly.pdbx_seq_one_letter_code
_entity_poly.pdbx_strand_id
1 'polypeptide(L)'
;MKKLQYERPVLQLLNSGAMNKYGTKTEYAPFTHIDGASVHDLTEKFGSPLFVISEKKIRSNFKDANRSFKTRYPKVQFAWSYKTNYLNAVCNVFHQEGSWAEVVSGFEYSKALNNGVPGSKIIFNGPDKTDEDLRTAITNNSPIHIDHLDELYMLQEISEETGQRPKVAIRVNMDTGIYPMWDRFGFNYENGQAWDAINKIMLNDKLDLVGLHCHIGTYMLATNAYSIAAAKLSDLAINIKYKYKKNIQYIDMGGGFPSMNTLKGSYLLGVDTVPTIDQFAEAICTSILNAGFLEEELPLLILETGRALIDDAGFLIGSVISNKRLSDGRRAVIMDFGVNIMFTSFWYDHKITPAQEFSDFTEDMVVYGPLCMNIDVIREHVTLPLLKRNDKVVVHTVGAYNMSQWMQFISLRPAVVMIDKKGVPHEIRKRETINSIESEEIVPEYLKTFSLNGIEKRTG
;
A
#
# COMPACT_ATOMS: atom_id res chain seq x y z
N MET A 1 -12.28 26.34 -24.98
CA MET A 1 -12.60 24.97 -24.48
C MET A 1 -12.06 23.94 -25.46
N LYS A 2 -10.98 23.22 -25.08
CA LYS A 2 -10.57 22.01 -25.82
C LYS A 2 -11.65 20.95 -25.59
N LYS A 3 -12.25 20.43 -26.68
CA LYS A 3 -13.18 19.32 -26.61
C LYS A 3 -12.45 18.13 -25.98
N LEU A 4 -13.00 17.58 -24.89
CA LEU A 4 -12.55 16.31 -24.31
C LEU A 4 -12.74 15.21 -25.37
N GLN A 5 -11.73 14.36 -25.50
CA GLN A 5 -11.79 13.23 -26.41
C GLN A 5 -12.77 12.19 -25.84
N TYR A 6 -13.71 11.73 -26.68
CA TYR A 6 -14.66 10.70 -26.29
C TYR A 6 -13.92 9.42 -25.89
N GLU A 7 -14.13 8.96 -24.66
CA GLU A 7 -13.68 7.65 -24.20
C GLU A 7 -14.85 6.67 -24.22
N ARG A 8 -14.59 5.49 -24.77
CA ARG A 8 -15.59 4.43 -24.80
C ARG A 8 -15.84 3.97 -23.36
N PRO A 9 -17.12 3.95 -22.89
CA PRO A 9 -17.42 3.46 -21.56
C PRO A 9 -17.03 1.99 -21.41
N VAL A 10 -16.35 1.65 -20.32
CA VAL A 10 -16.05 0.26 -19.96
C VAL A 10 -17.31 -0.31 -19.33
N LEU A 11 -18.03 -1.14 -20.09
CA LEU A 11 -19.17 -1.88 -19.57
C LEU A 11 -18.64 -3.08 -18.79
N GLN A 12 -18.75 -3.04 -17.47
CA GLN A 12 -18.52 -4.23 -16.64
C GLN A 12 -19.78 -5.08 -16.58
N LEU A 13 -19.62 -6.37 -16.87
CA LEU A 13 -20.68 -7.33 -16.62
C LEU A 13 -20.82 -7.47 -15.10
N LEU A 14 -21.93 -7.03 -14.52
CA LEU A 14 -22.26 -7.32 -13.14
C LEU A 14 -22.56 -8.83 -13.04
N ASN A 15 -21.62 -9.59 -12.54
CA ASN A 15 -21.86 -10.96 -12.11
C ASN A 15 -22.67 -10.92 -10.81
N SER A 16 -23.99 -10.84 -10.93
CA SER A 16 -24.92 -10.99 -9.80
C SER A 16 -24.95 -12.45 -9.30
N GLY A 17 -23.77 -13.06 -9.12
CA GLY A 17 -23.62 -14.48 -8.86
C GLY A 17 -23.98 -14.94 -7.46
N ALA A 18 -24.41 -14.05 -6.56
CA ALA A 18 -24.61 -14.43 -5.17
C ALA A 18 -25.94 -15.18 -4.89
N MET A 19 -26.94 -15.11 -5.77
CA MET A 19 -28.25 -15.77 -5.56
C MET A 19 -28.82 -16.35 -6.85
N ASN A 20 -28.30 -17.48 -7.23
CA ASN A 20 -28.91 -18.31 -8.25
C ASN A 20 -29.84 -19.34 -7.56
N LYS A 21 -31.11 -19.43 -8.00
CA LYS A 21 -32.11 -20.39 -7.51
C LYS A 21 -31.64 -21.85 -7.55
N TYR A 22 -30.63 -22.14 -8.36
CA TYR A 22 -30.07 -23.47 -8.58
C TYR A 22 -28.72 -23.70 -7.89
N GLY A 23 -28.25 -22.75 -7.07
CA GLY A 23 -26.91 -22.74 -6.51
C GLY A 23 -25.84 -22.32 -7.54
N THR A 24 -24.78 -21.70 -7.08
CA THR A 24 -23.61 -21.43 -7.92
C THR A 24 -22.78 -22.72 -8.00
N LYS A 25 -22.73 -23.33 -9.16
CA LYS A 25 -21.66 -24.28 -9.45
C LYS A 25 -20.37 -23.46 -9.56
N THR A 26 -19.57 -23.47 -8.51
CA THR A 26 -18.29 -22.79 -8.55
C THR A 26 -17.38 -23.63 -9.45
N GLU A 27 -17.22 -23.21 -10.70
CA GLU A 27 -16.23 -23.81 -11.59
C GLU A 27 -14.86 -23.30 -11.18
N TYR A 28 -14.06 -24.16 -10.56
CA TYR A 28 -12.67 -23.90 -10.29
C TYR A 28 -11.86 -24.28 -11.53
N ALA A 29 -11.34 -23.28 -12.24
CA ALA A 29 -10.27 -23.51 -13.19
C ALA A 29 -8.92 -23.43 -12.45
N PRO A 30 -7.97 -24.32 -12.73
CA PRO A 30 -6.64 -24.22 -12.16
C PRO A 30 -5.94 -22.93 -12.64
N PHE A 31 -5.28 -22.24 -11.72
CA PHE A 31 -4.51 -21.03 -12.02
C PHE A 31 -3.02 -21.38 -12.13
N THR A 32 -2.63 -21.90 -13.27
CA THR A 32 -1.33 -22.52 -13.50
C THR A 32 -0.24 -21.58 -13.96
N HIS A 33 -0.57 -20.35 -14.39
CA HIS A 33 0.39 -19.39 -14.91
C HIS A 33 0.12 -17.97 -14.39
N ILE A 34 1.18 -17.22 -14.17
CA ILE A 34 1.17 -15.78 -13.86
C ILE A 34 1.96 -15.08 -14.98
N ASP A 35 1.29 -14.21 -15.73
CA ASP A 35 1.91 -13.52 -16.89
C ASP A 35 2.68 -14.44 -17.87
N GLY A 36 2.23 -15.68 -18.03
CA GLY A 36 2.87 -16.68 -18.89
C GLY A 36 3.93 -17.54 -18.19
N ALA A 37 4.38 -17.19 -17.00
CA ALA A 37 5.28 -18.02 -16.21
C ALA A 37 4.52 -19.10 -15.44
N SER A 38 4.96 -20.35 -15.56
CA SER A 38 4.35 -21.51 -14.87
C SER A 38 4.54 -21.40 -13.35
N VAL A 39 3.46 -21.58 -12.58
CA VAL A 39 3.50 -21.63 -11.10
C VAL A 39 4.42 -22.73 -10.60
N HIS A 40 4.38 -23.89 -11.26
CA HIS A 40 5.23 -25.04 -10.93
C HIS A 40 6.71 -24.69 -11.12
N ASP A 41 7.10 -24.19 -12.30
CA ASP A 41 8.49 -23.85 -12.61
C ASP A 41 9.02 -22.73 -11.70
N LEU A 42 8.18 -21.74 -11.35
CA LEU A 42 8.53 -20.69 -10.40
C LEU A 42 8.86 -21.29 -9.02
N THR A 43 8.04 -22.22 -8.54
CA THR A 43 8.28 -22.84 -7.22
C THR A 43 9.44 -23.82 -7.23
N GLU A 44 9.70 -24.53 -8.32
CA GLU A 44 10.90 -25.36 -8.47
C GLU A 44 12.18 -24.51 -8.43
N LYS A 45 12.18 -23.38 -9.11
CA LYS A 45 13.35 -22.51 -9.22
C LYS A 45 13.61 -21.68 -7.97
N PHE A 46 12.57 -21.10 -7.35
CA PHE A 46 12.70 -20.10 -6.28
C PHE A 46 12.21 -20.61 -4.91
N GLY A 47 11.65 -21.82 -4.86
CA GLY A 47 11.09 -22.43 -3.64
C GLY A 47 9.68 -21.93 -3.30
N SER A 48 9.07 -22.58 -2.27
CA SER A 48 7.76 -22.23 -1.72
C SER A 48 7.92 -21.95 -0.22
N PRO A 49 7.15 -21.01 0.39
CA PRO A 49 6.26 -20.06 -0.29
C PRO A 49 7.03 -19.05 -1.14
N LEU A 50 6.34 -18.39 -2.10
CA LEU A 50 6.95 -17.46 -3.05
C LEU A 50 6.00 -16.30 -3.36
N PHE A 51 6.45 -15.07 -3.15
CA PHE A 51 5.74 -13.90 -3.68
C PHE A 51 6.09 -13.66 -5.15
N VAL A 52 5.08 -13.35 -5.95
CA VAL A 52 5.23 -13.02 -7.37
C VAL A 52 4.55 -11.69 -7.66
N ILE A 53 5.26 -10.79 -8.33
CA ILE A 53 4.77 -9.46 -8.71
C ILE A 53 4.74 -9.36 -10.23
N SER A 54 3.63 -8.90 -10.78
CA SER A 54 3.45 -8.62 -12.21
C SER A 54 3.86 -7.18 -12.53
N GLU A 55 4.99 -6.99 -13.20
CA GLU A 55 5.38 -5.67 -13.73
C GLU A 55 4.34 -5.11 -14.70
N LYS A 56 3.84 -5.97 -15.58
CA LYS A 56 2.82 -5.62 -16.59
C LYS A 56 1.57 -5.04 -15.93
N LYS A 57 1.12 -5.67 -14.85
CA LYS A 57 -0.09 -5.26 -14.13
C LYS A 57 0.12 -3.93 -13.39
N ILE A 58 1.27 -3.74 -12.72
CA ILE A 58 1.61 -2.46 -12.08
C ILE A 58 1.54 -1.32 -13.10
N ARG A 59 2.20 -1.49 -14.25
CA ARG A 59 2.22 -0.45 -15.30
C ARG A 59 0.84 -0.16 -15.88
N SER A 60 0.02 -1.20 -16.08
CA SER A 60 -1.36 -1.02 -16.55
C SER A 60 -2.18 -0.23 -15.54
N ASN A 61 -2.16 -0.64 -14.26
CA ASN A 61 -2.90 0.05 -13.21
C ASN A 61 -2.49 1.52 -13.07
N PHE A 62 -1.19 1.80 -13.12
CA PHE A 62 -0.70 3.17 -13.08
C PHE A 62 -1.19 4.00 -14.27
N LYS A 63 -1.10 3.46 -15.49
CA LYS A 63 -1.56 4.15 -16.71
C LYS A 63 -3.05 4.42 -16.70
N ASP A 64 -3.85 3.46 -16.25
CA ASP A 64 -5.29 3.60 -16.17
C ASP A 64 -5.68 4.65 -15.12
N ALA A 65 -5.05 4.64 -13.95
CA ALA A 65 -5.26 5.66 -12.91
C ALA A 65 -4.83 7.06 -13.41
N ASN A 66 -3.64 7.15 -14.02
CA ASN A 66 -3.13 8.41 -14.54
C ASN A 66 -4.04 8.98 -15.65
N ARG A 67 -4.57 8.12 -16.52
CA ARG A 67 -5.55 8.52 -17.54
C ARG A 67 -6.84 9.05 -16.90
N SER A 68 -7.41 8.33 -15.94
CA SER A 68 -8.65 8.72 -15.26
C SER A 68 -8.58 10.13 -14.67
N PHE A 69 -7.46 10.49 -14.05
CA PHE A 69 -7.28 11.82 -13.48
C PHE A 69 -6.90 12.87 -14.52
N LYS A 70 -5.95 12.58 -15.44
CA LYS A 70 -5.48 13.57 -16.43
C LYS A 70 -6.50 13.96 -17.47
N THR A 71 -7.51 13.13 -17.72
CA THR A 71 -8.63 13.50 -18.60
C THR A 71 -9.57 14.53 -17.98
N ARG A 72 -9.54 14.66 -16.64
CA ARG A 72 -10.43 15.55 -15.87
C ARG A 72 -9.75 16.76 -15.28
N TYR A 73 -8.45 16.69 -15.03
CA TYR A 73 -7.71 17.76 -14.37
C TYR A 73 -6.36 17.99 -15.06
N PRO A 74 -5.98 19.28 -15.35
CA PRO A 74 -4.82 19.55 -16.22
C PRO A 74 -3.46 19.29 -15.57
N LYS A 75 -3.38 19.34 -14.23
CA LYS A 75 -2.12 19.26 -13.47
C LYS A 75 -2.21 18.13 -12.43
N VAL A 76 -1.79 16.91 -12.80
CA VAL A 76 -1.86 15.72 -11.92
C VAL A 76 -0.49 15.08 -11.77
N GLN A 77 -0.14 14.72 -10.55
CA GLN A 77 1.06 13.98 -10.19
C GLN A 77 0.72 12.83 -9.23
N PHE A 78 1.19 11.64 -9.54
CA PHE A 78 1.13 10.50 -8.63
C PHE A 78 2.42 10.40 -7.83
N ALA A 79 2.33 10.08 -6.55
CA ALA A 79 3.44 9.73 -5.69
C ALA A 79 3.25 8.29 -5.20
N TRP A 80 4.26 7.46 -5.39
CA TRP A 80 4.25 6.08 -4.93
C TRP A 80 4.50 6.03 -3.41
N SER A 81 3.57 5.42 -2.69
CA SER A 81 3.63 5.30 -1.24
C SER A 81 4.50 4.11 -0.83
N TYR A 82 5.72 4.38 -0.37
CA TYR A 82 6.74 3.37 -0.05
C TYR A 82 6.28 2.37 1.01
N LYS A 83 5.54 2.82 2.03
CA LYS A 83 4.95 1.95 3.07
C LYS A 83 4.08 0.83 2.52
N THR A 84 3.55 0.98 1.31
CA THR A 84 2.72 -0.07 0.68
C THR A 84 3.57 -1.25 0.22
N ASN A 85 4.69 -0.97 -0.43
CA ASN A 85 5.69 -1.96 -0.86
C ASN A 85 6.98 -1.22 -1.22
N TYR A 86 7.99 -1.31 -0.37
CA TYR A 86 9.25 -0.58 -0.51
C TYR A 86 10.35 -1.38 -1.22
N LEU A 87 10.05 -2.52 -1.85
CA LEU A 87 11.06 -3.24 -2.64
C LEU A 87 11.56 -2.35 -3.78
N ASN A 88 12.88 -2.20 -3.91
CA ASN A 88 13.48 -1.27 -4.86
C ASN A 88 13.01 -1.50 -6.29
N ALA A 89 12.88 -2.76 -6.72
CA ALA A 89 12.39 -3.08 -8.06
C ALA A 89 10.94 -2.58 -8.27
N VAL A 90 10.07 -2.72 -7.26
CA VAL A 90 8.69 -2.22 -7.31
C VAL A 90 8.68 -0.69 -7.38
N CYS A 91 9.42 -0.02 -6.49
CA CYS A 91 9.52 1.44 -6.49
C CYS A 91 10.02 1.96 -7.85
N ASN A 92 11.04 1.32 -8.42
CA ASN A 92 11.60 1.71 -9.71
C ASN A 92 10.62 1.54 -10.88
N VAL A 93 9.72 0.54 -10.86
CA VAL A 93 8.66 0.44 -11.86
C VAL A 93 7.75 1.68 -11.82
N PHE A 94 7.33 2.12 -10.62
CA PHE A 94 6.53 3.33 -10.47
C PHE A 94 7.27 4.60 -10.88
N HIS A 95 8.55 4.74 -10.51
CA HIS A 95 9.35 5.90 -10.90
C HIS A 95 9.60 5.97 -12.41
N GLN A 96 9.76 4.83 -13.09
CA GLN A 96 9.83 4.76 -14.55
C GLN A 96 8.53 5.19 -15.23
N GLU A 97 7.37 5.00 -14.60
CA GLU A 97 6.08 5.52 -15.09
C GLU A 97 5.87 7.00 -14.74
N GLY A 98 6.82 7.66 -14.06
CA GLY A 98 6.79 9.07 -13.71
C GLY A 98 6.21 9.41 -12.33
N SER A 99 5.99 8.41 -11.47
CA SER A 99 5.56 8.63 -10.10
C SER A 99 6.68 9.26 -9.27
N TRP A 100 6.33 10.24 -8.43
CA TRP A 100 7.17 10.72 -7.35
C TRP A 100 7.24 9.66 -6.23
N ALA A 101 8.03 9.92 -5.18
CA ALA A 101 8.04 9.11 -3.97
C ALA A 101 7.22 9.80 -2.85
N GLU A 102 6.39 9.05 -2.14
CA GLU A 102 5.84 9.42 -0.84
C GLU A 102 6.46 8.51 0.20
N VAL A 103 7.05 9.10 1.24
CA VAL A 103 7.78 8.42 2.30
C VAL A 103 7.33 8.92 3.67
N VAL A 104 7.38 8.05 4.68
CA VAL A 104 6.87 8.35 6.03
C VAL A 104 7.91 8.13 7.14
N SER A 105 9.16 7.88 6.77
CA SER A 105 10.29 7.72 7.69
C SER A 105 11.63 8.03 7.02
N GLY A 106 12.67 8.31 7.81
CA GLY A 106 14.05 8.50 7.30
C GLY A 106 14.58 7.27 6.56
N PHE A 107 14.17 6.06 7.00
CA PHE A 107 14.48 4.81 6.29
C PHE A 107 13.91 4.79 4.86
N GLU A 108 12.62 5.10 4.69
CA GLU A 108 12.00 5.16 3.36
C GLU A 108 12.55 6.30 2.53
N TYR A 109 12.86 7.44 3.17
CA TYR A 109 13.50 8.60 2.53
C TYR A 109 14.85 8.21 1.92
N SER A 110 15.72 7.57 2.70
CA SER A 110 17.02 7.07 2.24
C SER A 110 16.88 6.07 1.09
N LYS A 111 15.87 5.18 1.15
CA LYS A 111 15.59 4.26 0.04
C LYS A 111 15.17 5.00 -1.23
N ALA A 112 14.38 6.07 -1.12
CA ALA A 112 13.98 6.87 -2.28
C ALA A 112 15.19 7.55 -2.94
N LEU A 113 16.10 8.13 -2.15
CA LEU A 113 17.35 8.69 -2.65
C LEU A 113 18.22 7.60 -3.32
N ASN A 114 18.37 6.42 -2.70
CA ASN A 114 19.13 5.31 -3.24
C ASN A 114 18.54 4.75 -4.54
N ASN A 115 17.24 4.88 -4.74
CA ASN A 115 16.57 4.57 -6.01
C ASN A 115 16.76 5.68 -7.07
N GLY A 116 17.48 6.75 -6.76
CA GLY A 116 17.77 7.85 -7.68
C GLY A 116 16.65 8.88 -7.81
N VAL A 117 15.69 8.90 -6.89
CA VAL A 117 14.61 9.90 -6.90
C VAL A 117 15.19 11.24 -6.45
N PRO A 118 15.08 12.32 -7.27
CA PRO A 118 15.51 13.64 -6.83
C PRO A 118 14.72 14.10 -5.61
N GLY A 119 15.39 14.74 -4.64
CA GLY A 119 14.74 15.20 -3.41
C GLY A 119 13.48 16.05 -3.66
N SER A 120 13.51 16.91 -4.66
CA SER A 120 12.34 17.73 -5.06
C SER A 120 11.11 16.90 -5.52
N LYS A 121 11.27 15.59 -5.70
CA LYS A 121 10.22 14.62 -6.05
C LYS A 121 9.98 13.60 -4.93
N ILE A 122 10.48 13.84 -3.73
CA ILE A 122 10.23 13.04 -2.54
C ILE A 122 9.36 13.86 -1.60
N ILE A 123 8.11 13.43 -1.40
CA ILE A 123 7.19 14.01 -0.42
C ILE A 123 7.44 13.31 0.91
N PHE A 124 7.80 14.08 1.94
CA PHE A 124 8.09 13.54 3.25
C PHE A 124 6.92 13.76 4.22
N ASN A 125 6.15 12.71 4.41
CA ASN A 125 5.02 12.61 5.33
C ASN A 125 5.42 11.96 6.67
N GLY A 126 4.42 11.67 7.48
CA GLY A 126 4.53 10.90 8.71
C GLY A 126 4.62 11.78 9.96
N PRO A 127 4.22 11.22 11.11
CA PRO A 127 4.22 11.95 12.38
C PRO A 127 5.57 11.91 13.12
N ASP A 128 6.54 11.12 12.64
CA ASP A 128 7.85 10.98 13.24
C ASP A 128 8.93 11.30 12.20
N LYS A 129 9.53 12.47 12.32
CA LYS A 129 10.67 12.95 11.53
C LYS A 129 11.69 13.53 12.51
N THR A 130 12.86 12.92 12.57
CA THR A 130 13.95 13.40 13.42
C THR A 130 14.54 14.71 12.89
N ASP A 131 15.29 15.43 13.72
CA ASP A 131 16.04 16.62 13.29
C ASP A 131 16.97 16.30 12.08
N GLU A 132 17.64 15.15 12.11
CA GLU A 132 18.51 14.69 11.02
C GLU A 132 17.71 14.43 9.74
N ASP A 133 16.55 13.80 9.83
CA ASP A 133 15.66 13.56 8.71
C ASP A 133 15.19 14.87 8.06
N LEU A 134 14.79 15.84 8.89
CA LEU A 134 14.34 17.16 8.42
C LEU A 134 15.47 17.92 7.74
N ARG A 135 16.68 17.95 8.32
CA ARG A 135 17.86 18.57 7.70
C ARG A 135 18.22 17.90 6.38
N THR A 136 18.12 16.58 6.31
CA THR A 136 18.37 15.83 5.09
C THR A 136 17.33 16.18 4.00
N ALA A 137 16.06 16.27 4.37
CA ALA A 137 14.98 16.66 3.44
C ALA A 137 15.15 18.11 2.93
N ILE A 138 15.52 19.03 3.81
CA ILE A 138 15.78 20.44 3.47
C ILE A 138 16.95 20.56 2.49
N THR A 139 18.06 19.88 2.79
CA THR A 139 19.25 19.88 1.93
C THR A 139 18.95 19.35 0.53
N ASN A 140 18.05 18.39 0.41
CA ASN A 140 17.59 17.81 -0.85
C ASN A 140 16.42 18.57 -1.50
N ASN A 141 15.97 19.69 -0.89
CA ASN A 141 14.85 20.51 -1.38
C ASN A 141 13.53 19.73 -1.52
N SER A 142 13.28 18.80 -0.59
CA SER A 142 12.06 18.00 -0.56
C SER A 142 10.90 18.77 0.05
N PRO A 143 9.66 18.62 -0.46
CA PRO A 143 8.47 19.09 0.23
C PRO A 143 8.23 18.25 1.49
N ILE A 144 8.04 18.93 2.63
CA ILE A 144 7.81 18.32 3.94
C ILE A 144 6.38 18.62 4.37
N HIS A 145 5.61 17.56 4.68
CA HIS A 145 4.24 17.68 5.16
C HIS A 145 4.23 17.67 6.70
N ILE A 146 3.93 18.81 7.27
CA ILE A 146 3.93 19.03 8.73
C ILE A 146 2.70 18.36 9.34
N ASP A 147 2.93 17.47 10.30
CA ASP A 147 1.88 16.69 10.97
C ASP A 147 1.45 17.31 12.32
N HIS A 148 2.37 18.01 13.04
CA HIS A 148 2.11 18.59 14.36
C HIS A 148 2.95 19.84 14.64
N LEU A 149 2.60 20.57 15.72
CA LEU A 149 3.23 21.85 16.08
C LEU A 149 4.71 21.73 16.41
N ASP A 150 5.13 20.67 17.10
CA ASP A 150 6.54 20.51 17.47
C ASP A 150 7.42 20.39 16.22
N GLU A 151 6.96 19.67 15.20
CA GLU A 151 7.64 19.61 13.90
C GLU A 151 7.70 20.98 13.21
N LEU A 152 6.61 21.75 13.29
CA LEU A 152 6.59 23.11 12.76
C LEU A 152 7.67 23.97 13.42
N TYR A 153 7.79 23.92 14.73
CA TYR A 153 8.80 24.68 15.47
C TYR A 153 10.22 24.19 15.18
N MET A 154 10.46 22.88 15.12
CA MET A 154 11.76 22.32 14.71
C MET A 154 12.18 22.84 13.34
N LEU A 155 11.26 22.86 12.36
CA LEU A 155 11.55 23.39 11.02
C LEU A 155 11.87 24.88 11.04
N GLN A 156 11.23 25.68 11.91
CA GLN A 156 11.55 27.09 12.08
C GLN A 156 12.94 27.28 12.69
N GLU A 157 13.31 26.49 13.69
CA GLU A 157 14.64 26.50 14.30
C GLU A 157 15.72 26.14 13.27
N ILE A 158 15.54 25.04 12.51
CA ILE A 158 16.45 24.64 11.44
C ILE A 158 16.58 25.73 10.37
N SER A 159 15.47 26.40 10.02
CA SER A 159 15.47 27.50 9.07
C SER A 159 16.30 28.69 9.59
N GLU A 160 16.18 29.02 10.87
CA GLU A 160 16.98 30.09 11.52
C GLU A 160 18.46 29.78 11.56
N GLU A 161 18.80 28.55 11.91
CA GLU A 161 20.19 28.08 11.98
C GLU A 161 20.87 28.04 10.60
N THR A 162 20.15 27.57 9.59
CA THR A 162 20.72 27.31 8.25
C THR A 162 20.56 28.47 7.27
N GLY A 163 19.66 29.40 7.56
CA GLY A 163 19.25 30.45 6.62
C GLY A 163 18.45 29.92 5.41
N GLN A 164 18.10 28.64 5.39
CA GLN A 164 17.29 28.04 4.33
C GLN A 164 15.81 28.20 4.64
N ARG A 165 15.00 28.30 3.60
CA ARG A 165 13.54 28.40 3.72
C ARG A 165 12.88 27.13 3.17
N PRO A 166 12.61 26.13 4.07
CA PRO A 166 12.06 24.85 3.65
C PRO A 166 10.68 24.97 3.00
N LYS A 167 10.44 24.19 1.95
CA LYS A 167 9.12 24.01 1.35
C LYS A 167 8.28 23.10 2.20
N VAL A 168 7.15 23.59 2.68
CA VAL A 168 6.27 22.84 3.58
C VAL A 168 4.84 22.79 3.07
N ALA A 169 4.13 21.72 3.44
CA ALA A 169 2.68 21.66 3.40
C ALA A 169 2.15 21.36 4.80
N ILE A 170 0.89 21.68 5.03
CA ILE A 170 0.18 21.32 6.26
C ILE A 170 -0.66 20.08 5.99
N ARG A 171 -0.52 19.05 6.82
CA ARG A 171 -1.46 17.93 6.87
C ARG A 171 -2.71 18.36 7.64
N VAL A 172 -3.85 18.22 6.99
CA VAL A 172 -5.16 18.60 7.53
C VAL A 172 -5.99 17.34 7.74
N ASN A 173 -6.50 17.14 8.94
CA ASN A 173 -7.58 16.19 9.19
C ASN A 173 -8.92 16.92 9.22
N MET A 174 -9.98 16.20 8.88
CA MET A 174 -11.32 16.79 8.74
C MET A 174 -12.41 15.73 8.85
N ASP A 175 -13.56 16.16 9.31
CA ASP A 175 -14.77 15.35 9.28
C ASP A 175 -15.39 15.36 7.87
N THR A 176 -15.58 14.21 7.29
CA THR A 176 -16.29 14.06 6.01
C THR A 176 -17.76 13.68 6.19
N GLY A 177 -18.21 13.43 7.42
CA GLY A 177 -19.57 13.00 7.75
C GLY A 177 -19.88 11.56 7.30
N ILE A 178 -18.89 10.81 6.80
CA ILE A 178 -19.09 9.47 6.20
C ILE A 178 -18.33 8.39 6.96
N TYR A 179 -17.09 8.69 7.33
CA TYR A 179 -16.23 7.78 8.07
C TYR A 179 -15.69 8.47 9.33
N PRO A 180 -15.31 7.70 10.37
CA PRO A 180 -14.62 8.27 11.52
C PRO A 180 -13.38 9.06 11.09
N MET A 181 -13.21 10.25 11.64
CA MET A 181 -12.07 11.10 11.34
C MET A 181 -10.77 10.49 11.87
N TRP A 182 -9.69 10.63 11.09
CA TRP A 182 -8.33 10.25 11.51
C TRP A 182 -7.64 11.40 12.25
N ASP A 183 -8.16 11.77 13.42
CA ASP A 183 -7.75 12.91 14.24
C ASP A 183 -6.36 12.75 14.89
N ARG A 184 -5.82 11.54 14.87
CA ARG A 184 -4.44 11.26 15.30
C ARG A 184 -3.39 12.02 14.50
N PHE A 185 -3.69 12.41 13.27
CA PHE A 185 -2.73 12.98 12.33
C PHE A 185 -3.16 14.35 11.87
N GLY A 186 -2.19 15.28 11.78
CA GLY A 186 -2.40 16.59 11.19
C GLY A 186 -3.20 17.54 12.06
N PHE A 187 -3.52 18.68 11.49
CA PHE A 187 -4.24 19.78 12.12
C PHE A 187 -5.72 19.74 11.73
N ASN A 188 -6.60 19.89 12.70
CA ASN A 188 -8.03 19.80 12.44
C ASN A 188 -8.57 21.04 11.71
N TYR A 189 -9.40 20.80 10.68
CA TYR A 189 -10.04 21.84 9.90
C TYR A 189 -11.16 22.55 10.68
N GLU A 190 -12.05 21.79 11.33
CA GLU A 190 -13.30 22.30 11.93
C GLU A 190 -13.08 23.16 13.15
N ASN A 191 -12.08 22.85 13.96
CA ASN A 191 -11.78 23.61 15.18
C ASN A 191 -10.76 24.75 14.97
N GLY A 192 -10.30 24.94 13.73
CA GLY A 192 -9.40 26.02 13.34
C GLY A 192 -7.89 25.74 13.51
N GLN A 193 -7.48 24.57 14.02
CA GLN A 193 -6.06 24.23 14.21
C GLN A 193 -5.25 24.34 12.90
N ALA A 194 -5.83 23.88 11.76
CA ALA A 194 -5.17 24.00 10.46
C ALA A 194 -4.92 25.47 10.09
N TRP A 195 -5.90 26.33 10.34
CA TRP A 195 -5.78 27.75 10.06
C TRP A 195 -4.75 28.45 10.97
N ASP A 196 -4.69 28.05 12.26
CA ASP A 196 -3.70 28.57 13.21
C ASP A 196 -2.28 28.17 12.83
N ALA A 197 -2.06 26.94 12.40
CA ALA A 197 -0.77 26.47 11.90
C ALA A 197 -0.36 27.24 10.62
N ILE A 198 -1.28 27.46 9.69
CA ILE A 198 -1.07 28.30 8.49
C ILE A 198 -0.68 29.72 8.91
N ASN A 199 -1.41 30.33 9.82
CA ASN A 199 -1.08 31.68 10.33
C ASN A 199 0.33 31.75 10.91
N LYS A 200 0.76 30.75 11.70
CA LYS A 200 2.10 30.68 12.28
C LYS A 200 3.19 30.65 11.20
N ILE A 201 2.99 29.86 10.15
CA ILE A 201 3.93 29.80 9.02
C ILE A 201 3.98 31.13 8.28
N MET A 202 2.82 31.69 7.96
CA MET A 202 2.72 32.89 7.12
C MET A 202 3.21 34.17 7.82
N LEU A 203 3.08 34.24 9.16
CA LEU A 203 3.51 35.41 9.93
C LEU A 203 4.99 35.37 10.29
N ASN A 204 5.59 34.19 10.41
CA ASN A 204 7.00 34.04 10.77
C ASN A 204 7.95 34.14 9.57
N ASP A 205 7.48 33.86 8.37
CA ASP A 205 8.21 33.89 7.09
C ASP A 205 9.50 33.02 7.03
N LYS A 206 9.65 32.06 7.95
CA LYS A 206 10.78 31.13 7.98
C LYS A 206 10.58 29.94 7.07
N LEU A 207 9.34 29.58 6.80
CA LEU A 207 8.95 28.42 6.00
C LEU A 207 8.19 28.88 4.74
N ASP A 208 8.34 28.14 3.66
CA ASP A 208 7.61 28.37 2.42
C ASP A 208 6.40 27.42 2.32
N LEU A 209 5.21 27.90 2.69
CA LEU A 209 3.97 27.13 2.58
C LEU A 209 3.62 26.95 1.09
N VAL A 210 3.87 25.77 0.55
CA VAL A 210 3.65 25.47 -0.87
C VAL A 210 2.46 24.53 -1.12
N GLY A 211 1.97 23.80 -0.11
CA GLY A 211 0.92 22.81 -0.30
C GLY A 211 -0.01 22.63 0.89
N LEU A 212 -1.10 21.97 0.62
CA LEU A 212 -2.04 21.42 1.60
C LEU A 212 -2.20 19.93 1.35
N HIS A 213 -2.21 19.12 2.41
CA HIS A 213 -2.32 17.67 2.32
C HIS A 213 -3.44 17.15 3.21
N CYS A 214 -4.13 16.12 2.77
CA CYS A 214 -4.97 15.29 3.62
C CYS A 214 -4.81 13.80 3.30
N HIS A 215 -5.05 12.97 4.30
CA HIS A 215 -5.23 11.53 4.11
C HIS A 215 -6.40 11.09 5.01
N ILE A 216 -7.57 10.94 4.40
CA ILE A 216 -8.85 10.82 5.13
C ILE A 216 -9.17 9.41 5.60
N GLY A 217 -8.37 8.41 5.26
CA GLY A 217 -8.58 7.03 5.69
C GLY A 217 -7.93 6.00 4.80
N THR A 218 -8.22 4.74 5.07
CA THR A 218 -7.75 3.60 4.27
C THR A 218 -8.93 2.76 3.80
N TYR A 219 -8.81 2.18 2.60
CA TYR A 219 -9.85 1.33 2.01
C TYR A 219 -11.22 2.03 1.94
N MET A 220 -11.20 3.26 1.43
CA MET A 220 -12.38 4.14 1.36
C MET A 220 -13.32 3.70 0.24
N LEU A 221 -14.57 3.39 0.58
CA LEU A 221 -15.58 2.93 -0.39
C LEU A 221 -16.55 4.03 -0.83
N ALA A 222 -16.47 5.22 -0.24
CA ALA A 222 -17.35 6.35 -0.56
C ALA A 222 -16.56 7.46 -1.24
N THR A 223 -16.78 7.67 -2.53
CA THR A 223 -16.10 8.70 -3.33
C THR A 223 -16.43 10.12 -2.90
N ASN A 224 -17.65 10.36 -2.37
CA ASN A 224 -18.05 11.68 -1.88
C ASN A 224 -17.27 12.14 -0.65
N ALA A 225 -16.67 11.24 0.14
CA ALA A 225 -15.75 11.63 1.21
C ALA A 225 -14.54 12.42 0.65
N TYR A 226 -14.02 11.99 -0.48
CA TYR A 226 -12.94 12.70 -1.18
C TYR A 226 -13.41 14.02 -1.79
N SER A 227 -14.64 14.09 -2.29
CA SER A 227 -15.22 15.34 -2.80
C SER A 227 -15.31 16.40 -1.69
N ILE A 228 -15.76 16.00 -0.48
CA ILE A 228 -15.84 16.88 0.69
C ILE A 228 -14.42 17.31 1.12
N ALA A 229 -13.48 16.37 1.19
CA ALA A 229 -12.10 16.68 1.56
C ALA A 229 -11.44 17.65 0.57
N ALA A 230 -11.63 17.42 -0.72
CA ALA A 230 -11.12 18.29 -1.79
C ALA A 230 -11.71 19.71 -1.70
N ALA A 231 -13.02 19.83 -1.40
CA ALA A 231 -13.67 21.13 -1.19
C ALA A 231 -13.07 21.88 0.00
N LYS A 232 -12.85 21.20 1.14
CA LYS A 232 -12.27 21.82 2.36
C LYS A 232 -10.83 22.28 2.15
N LEU A 233 -9.98 21.46 1.50
CA LEU A 233 -8.62 21.90 1.17
C LEU A 233 -8.61 23.05 0.16
N SER A 234 -9.51 23.05 -0.81
CA SER A 234 -9.66 24.15 -1.77
C SER A 234 -10.11 25.44 -1.08
N ASP A 235 -11.05 25.34 -0.10
CA ASP A 235 -11.46 26.50 0.71
C ASP A 235 -10.28 27.09 1.50
N LEU A 236 -9.47 26.25 2.15
CA LEU A 236 -8.25 26.73 2.82
C LEU A 236 -7.30 27.41 1.85
N ALA A 237 -7.05 26.83 0.67
CA ALA A 237 -6.16 27.41 -0.34
C ALA A 237 -6.65 28.81 -0.81
N ILE A 238 -7.95 28.94 -1.04
CA ILE A 238 -8.57 30.21 -1.43
C ILE A 238 -8.47 31.24 -0.30
N ASN A 239 -8.73 30.86 0.95
CA ASN A 239 -8.61 31.73 2.11
C ASN A 239 -7.16 32.21 2.34
N ILE A 240 -6.16 31.34 2.12
CA ILE A 240 -4.73 31.71 2.15
C ILE A 240 -4.45 32.78 1.08
N LYS A 241 -4.93 32.57 -0.15
CA LYS A 241 -4.77 33.53 -1.23
C LYS A 241 -5.38 34.89 -0.87
N TYR A 242 -6.62 34.92 -0.38
CA TYR A 242 -7.29 36.19 -0.01
C TYR A 242 -6.55 36.92 1.10
N LYS A 243 -6.14 36.24 2.16
CA LYS A 243 -5.51 36.87 3.33
C LYS A 243 -4.05 37.23 3.10
N TYR A 244 -3.26 36.33 2.50
CA TYR A 244 -1.80 36.45 2.40
C TYR A 244 -1.28 36.74 1.01
N LYS A 245 -2.17 36.84 0.00
CA LYS A 245 -1.81 37.02 -1.41
C LYS A 245 -0.86 35.92 -1.92
N LYS A 246 -0.96 34.72 -1.37
CA LYS A 246 -0.12 33.57 -1.70
C LYS A 246 -0.95 32.47 -2.31
N ASN A 247 -0.58 32.01 -3.51
CA ASN A 247 -1.18 30.86 -4.15
C ASN A 247 -0.52 29.57 -3.62
N ILE A 248 -1.32 28.58 -3.27
CA ILE A 248 -0.88 27.24 -2.95
C ILE A 248 -0.51 26.51 -4.24
N GLN A 249 0.69 25.90 -4.28
CA GLN A 249 1.22 25.26 -5.48
C GLN A 249 0.58 23.89 -5.74
N TYR A 250 0.24 23.13 -4.67
CA TYR A 250 -0.40 21.82 -4.79
C TYR A 250 -1.39 21.54 -3.68
N ILE A 251 -2.36 20.70 -4.03
CA ILE A 251 -3.26 20.01 -3.09
C ILE A 251 -2.97 18.53 -3.21
N ASP A 252 -2.57 17.91 -2.11
CA ASP A 252 -2.32 16.48 -1.99
C ASP A 252 -3.49 15.80 -1.28
N MET A 253 -4.18 14.93 -2.00
CA MET A 253 -5.36 14.22 -1.50
C MET A 253 -5.02 12.91 -0.79
N GLY A 254 -3.72 12.63 -0.62
CA GLY A 254 -3.25 11.39 -0.01
C GLY A 254 -3.59 10.15 -0.84
N GLY A 255 -3.72 9.04 -0.14
CA GLY A 255 -4.09 7.75 -0.70
C GLY A 255 -5.42 7.23 -0.15
N GLY A 256 -5.45 5.95 0.25
CA GLY A 256 -6.64 5.32 0.84
C GLY A 256 -7.57 4.66 -0.16
N PHE A 257 -7.27 4.73 -1.46
CA PHE A 257 -8.04 4.06 -2.51
C PHE A 257 -8.01 2.53 -2.32
N PRO A 258 -9.17 1.87 -2.41
CA PRO A 258 -9.29 0.44 -2.15
C PRO A 258 -8.72 -0.41 -3.28
N SER A 259 -8.52 -1.70 -3.01
CA SER A 259 -8.32 -2.76 -4.00
C SER A 259 -9.58 -3.62 -4.10
N MET A 260 -9.61 -4.55 -5.06
CA MET A 260 -10.74 -5.45 -5.27
C MET A 260 -10.79 -6.62 -4.26
N ASN A 261 -10.02 -6.57 -3.17
CA ASN A 261 -10.10 -7.55 -2.09
C ASN A 261 -11.46 -7.45 -1.38
N THR A 262 -11.98 -8.59 -0.96
CA THR A 262 -13.17 -8.65 -0.12
C THR A 262 -12.78 -8.40 1.33
N LEU A 263 -13.40 -7.42 1.98
CA LEU A 263 -13.20 -7.20 3.41
C LEU A 263 -13.67 -8.41 4.21
N LYS A 264 -12.90 -8.79 5.23
CA LYS A 264 -13.24 -9.92 6.10
C LYS A 264 -14.61 -9.71 6.75
N GLY A 265 -15.45 -10.73 6.65
CA GLY A 265 -16.84 -10.68 7.16
C GLY A 265 -17.84 -9.92 6.26
N SER A 266 -17.43 -9.46 5.07
CA SER A 266 -18.36 -8.88 4.10
C SER A 266 -19.08 -9.96 3.31
N TYR A 267 -20.41 -9.78 3.10
CA TYR A 267 -21.20 -10.66 2.23
C TYR A 267 -20.99 -10.37 0.74
N LEU A 268 -20.63 -9.14 0.41
CA LEU A 268 -20.43 -8.72 -0.97
C LEU A 268 -18.95 -8.81 -1.34
N LEU A 269 -18.69 -9.25 -2.55
CA LEU A 269 -17.35 -9.31 -3.09
C LEU A 269 -16.78 -7.91 -3.30
N GLY A 270 -15.46 -7.75 -3.15
CA GLY A 270 -14.79 -6.48 -3.40
C GLY A 270 -15.05 -5.95 -4.80
N VAL A 271 -15.13 -6.84 -5.80
CA VAL A 271 -15.43 -6.48 -7.20
C VAL A 271 -16.81 -5.81 -7.39
N ASP A 272 -17.75 -6.04 -6.48
CA ASP A 272 -19.12 -5.52 -6.56
C ASP A 272 -19.30 -4.23 -5.72
N THR A 273 -18.40 -3.97 -4.77
CA THR A 273 -18.52 -2.88 -3.79
C THR A 273 -17.51 -1.77 -3.94
N VAL A 274 -16.35 -2.06 -4.54
CA VAL A 274 -15.25 -1.10 -4.65
C VAL A 274 -15.51 -0.14 -5.80
N PRO A 275 -15.56 1.19 -5.55
CA PRO A 275 -15.63 2.17 -6.61
C PRO A 275 -14.41 2.10 -7.52
N THR A 276 -14.60 2.38 -8.79
CA THR A 276 -13.49 2.47 -9.75
C THR A 276 -12.62 3.70 -9.49
N ILE A 277 -11.37 3.64 -9.90
CA ILE A 277 -10.47 4.80 -9.82
C ILE A 277 -11.01 6.01 -10.59
N ASP A 278 -11.79 5.76 -11.63
CA ASP A 278 -12.46 6.76 -12.44
C ASP A 278 -13.53 7.54 -11.65
N GLN A 279 -14.29 6.88 -10.80
CA GLN A 279 -15.28 7.52 -9.91
C GLN A 279 -14.61 8.38 -8.84
N PHE A 280 -13.45 7.97 -8.31
CA PHE A 280 -12.65 8.81 -7.42
C PHE A 280 -12.09 10.03 -8.14
N ALA A 281 -11.58 9.85 -9.36
CA ALA A 281 -11.10 10.95 -10.19
C ALA A 281 -12.20 11.97 -10.47
N GLU A 282 -13.39 11.53 -10.80
CA GLU A 282 -14.56 12.39 -11.00
C GLU A 282 -14.87 13.21 -9.74
N ALA A 283 -14.98 12.56 -8.58
CA ALA A 283 -15.33 13.20 -7.31
C ALA A 283 -14.30 14.27 -6.90
N ILE A 284 -13.02 13.95 -6.97
CA ILE A 284 -11.93 14.84 -6.56
C ILE A 284 -11.78 16.01 -7.53
N CYS A 285 -11.64 15.71 -8.84
CA CYS A 285 -11.38 16.73 -9.85
C CYS A 285 -12.54 17.70 -9.98
N THR A 286 -13.79 17.23 -9.99
CA THR A 286 -14.97 18.09 -10.05
C THR A 286 -15.04 19.02 -8.85
N SER A 287 -14.71 18.54 -7.65
CA SER A 287 -14.72 19.34 -6.44
C SER A 287 -13.69 20.48 -6.49
N ILE A 288 -12.45 20.21 -6.92
CA ILE A 288 -11.40 21.23 -7.04
C ILE A 288 -11.74 22.25 -8.14
N LEU A 289 -12.22 21.78 -9.30
CA LEU A 289 -12.57 22.67 -10.41
C LEU A 289 -13.73 23.62 -10.08
N ASN A 290 -14.67 23.17 -9.25
CA ASN A 290 -15.81 23.98 -8.80
C ASN A 290 -15.49 24.90 -7.62
N ALA A 291 -14.29 24.85 -7.05
CA ALA A 291 -13.93 25.64 -5.88
C ALA A 291 -13.68 27.13 -6.15
N GLY A 292 -13.56 27.53 -7.43
CA GLY A 292 -13.41 28.93 -7.82
C GLY A 292 -11.96 29.38 -8.05
N PHE A 293 -11.02 28.49 -8.27
CA PHE A 293 -9.69 28.83 -8.76
C PHE A 293 -9.76 29.40 -10.19
N LEU A 294 -8.92 30.36 -10.51
CA LEU A 294 -8.66 30.72 -11.90
C LEU A 294 -7.89 29.59 -12.60
N GLU A 295 -8.06 29.43 -13.91
CA GLU A 295 -7.46 28.32 -14.66
C GLU A 295 -5.92 28.28 -14.53
N GLU A 296 -5.27 29.43 -14.57
CA GLU A 296 -3.82 29.59 -14.40
C GLU A 296 -3.34 29.30 -12.96
N GLU A 297 -4.21 29.42 -11.97
CA GLU A 297 -3.91 29.24 -10.55
C GLU A 297 -4.29 27.86 -10.00
N LEU A 298 -4.87 27.01 -10.84
CA LEU A 298 -5.19 25.64 -10.44
C LEU A 298 -3.96 24.99 -9.81
N PRO A 299 -4.05 24.48 -8.56
CA PRO A 299 -2.94 23.79 -7.91
C PRO A 299 -2.60 22.49 -8.63
N LEU A 300 -1.40 21.99 -8.47
CA LEU A 300 -1.07 20.60 -8.83
C LEU A 300 -1.85 19.65 -7.93
N LEU A 301 -2.61 18.75 -8.51
CA LEU A 301 -3.27 17.66 -7.75
C LEU A 301 -2.27 16.52 -7.56
N ILE A 302 -1.94 16.21 -6.32
CA ILE A 302 -1.09 15.07 -5.95
C ILE A 302 -1.96 13.96 -5.36
N LEU A 303 -1.58 12.71 -5.67
CA LEU A 303 -2.25 11.50 -5.21
C LEU A 303 -1.19 10.51 -4.73
N GLU A 304 -1.24 10.14 -3.45
CA GLU A 304 -0.32 9.21 -2.81
C GLU A 304 -0.82 7.77 -2.94
N THR A 305 -0.75 7.27 -4.15
CA THR A 305 -1.32 5.95 -4.45
C THR A 305 -0.43 4.81 -3.97
N GLY A 306 -1.08 3.82 -3.38
CA GLY A 306 -0.44 2.60 -2.91
C GLY A 306 -1.25 1.38 -3.32
N ARG A 307 -2.07 0.87 -2.41
CA ARG A 307 -2.87 -0.36 -2.53
C ARG A 307 -3.55 -0.52 -3.89
N ALA A 308 -4.30 0.48 -4.34
CA ALA A 308 -5.08 0.41 -5.58
C ALA A 308 -4.25 0.13 -6.84
N LEU A 309 -2.94 0.41 -6.81
CA LEU A 309 -2.07 0.26 -7.98
C LEU A 309 -1.24 -1.03 -7.98
N ILE A 310 -1.11 -1.71 -6.84
CA ILE A 310 -0.21 -2.88 -6.75
C ILE A 310 -0.88 -4.14 -6.22
N ASP A 311 -1.98 -4.01 -5.48
CA ASP A 311 -2.50 -5.15 -4.72
C ASP A 311 -2.83 -6.34 -5.62
N ASP A 312 -3.53 -6.10 -6.73
CA ASP A 312 -3.90 -7.11 -7.72
C ASP A 312 -2.75 -7.50 -8.69
N ALA A 313 -1.60 -6.83 -8.58
CA ALA A 313 -0.37 -7.23 -9.26
C ALA A 313 0.46 -8.24 -8.46
N GLY A 314 0.11 -8.48 -7.19
CA GLY A 314 0.81 -9.40 -6.30
C GLY A 314 0.08 -10.72 -6.10
N PHE A 315 0.87 -11.79 -6.08
CA PHE A 315 0.44 -13.17 -5.84
C PHE A 315 1.34 -13.81 -4.79
N LEU A 316 0.79 -14.71 -3.97
CA LEU A 316 1.58 -15.61 -3.13
C LEU A 316 1.31 -17.04 -3.57
N ILE A 317 2.34 -17.75 -3.97
CA ILE A 317 2.29 -19.18 -4.25
C ILE A 317 2.70 -19.90 -2.97
N GLY A 318 1.87 -20.85 -2.52
CA GLY A 318 2.17 -21.70 -1.39
C GLY A 318 1.90 -23.17 -1.64
N SER A 319 2.45 -24.00 -0.78
CA SER A 319 2.32 -25.45 -0.85
C SER A 319 1.55 -26.00 0.35
N VAL A 320 0.74 -27.00 0.12
CA VAL A 320 0.06 -27.74 1.17
C VAL A 320 1.08 -28.57 1.96
N ILE A 321 1.17 -28.33 3.26
CA ILE A 321 1.96 -29.16 4.19
C ILE A 321 1.17 -30.41 4.57
N SER A 322 -0.09 -30.23 5.00
CA SER A 322 -0.93 -31.30 5.49
C SER A 322 -2.41 -30.95 5.48
N ASN A 323 -3.23 -31.97 5.64
CA ASN A 323 -4.66 -31.89 5.86
C ASN A 323 -5.06 -32.52 7.20
N LYS A 324 -6.10 -31.98 7.83
CA LYS A 324 -6.71 -32.60 9.00
C LYS A 324 -8.22 -32.41 9.03
N ARG A 325 -8.93 -33.21 9.83
CA ARG A 325 -10.33 -32.94 10.20
C ARG A 325 -10.36 -32.28 11.56
N LEU A 326 -11.13 -31.20 11.67
CA LEU A 326 -11.38 -30.52 12.92
C LEU A 326 -12.43 -31.29 13.75
N SER A 327 -12.56 -30.95 15.03
CA SER A 327 -13.54 -31.56 15.93
C SER A 327 -15.00 -31.34 15.51
N ASP A 328 -15.27 -30.27 14.77
CA ASP A 328 -16.57 -29.96 14.19
C ASP A 328 -16.82 -30.65 12.83
N GLY A 329 -15.88 -31.44 12.36
CA GLY A 329 -15.98 -32.20 11.12
C GLY A 329 -15.50 -31.48 9.87
N ARG A 330 -15.24 -30.15 9.94
CA ARG A 330 -14.68 -29.42 8.80
C ARG A 330 -13.30 -29.93 8.43
N ARG A 331 -12.96 -29.82 7.15
CA ARG A 331 -11.58 -30.01 6.68
C ARG A 331 -10.75 -28.77 6.97
N ALA A 332 -9.52 -28.98 7.39
CA ALA A 332 -8.52 -27.93 7.45
C ALA A 332 -7.32 -28.29 6.57
N VAL A 333 -6.78 -27.32 5.87
CA VAL A 333 -5.53 -27.43 5.13
C VAL A 333 -4.49 -26.52 5.77
N ILE A 334 -3.29 -27.04 5.98
CA ILE A 334 -2.15 -26.31 6.54
C ILE A 334 -1.20 -25.98 5.40
N MET A 335 -0.93 -24.69 5.22
CA MET A 335 -0.05 -24.16 4.19
C MET A 335 1.35 -23.91 4.71
N ASP A 336 2.34 -23.75 3.83
CA ASP A 336 3.71 -23.37 4.15
C ASP A 336 3.91 -21.85 4.34
N PHE A 337 2.82 -21.08 4.37
CA PHE A 337 2.79 -19.66 4.67
C PHE A 337 1.73 -19.35 5.73
N GLY A 338 2.00 -18.38 6.57
CA GLY A 338 1.12 -17.95 7.66
C GLY A 338 0.91 -16.44 7.69
N VAL A 339 0.19 -15.98 8.72
CA VAL A 339 -0.12 -14.56 8.93
C VAL A 339 1.14 -13.70 9.11
N ASN A 340 2.28 -14.28 9.45
CA ASN A 340 3.56 -13.58 9.56
C ASN A 340 4.03 -12.96 8.23
N ILE A 341 3.67 -13.55 7.10
CA ILE A 341 3.96 -13.02 5.76
C ILE A 341 2.70 -12.60 4.99
N MET A 342 1.54 -13.00 5.49
CA MET A 342 0.21 -12.66 4.96
C MET A 342 -0.58 -11.82 5.97
N PHE A 343 0.02 -10.72 6.43
CA PHE A 343 -0.59 -9.83 7.42
C PHE A 343 -1.98 -9.33 6.99
N THR A 344 -2.17 -9.10 5.69
CA THR A 344 -3.45 -8.62 5.15
C THR A 344 -4.60 -9.64 5.26
N SER A 345 -4.33 -10.91 5.60
CA SER A 345 -5.38 -11.89 5.93
C SER A 345 -6.19 -11.54 7.19
N PHE A 346 -5.70 -10.61 8.02
CA PHE A 346 -6.49 -10.02 9.10
C PHE A 346 -7.59 -9.07 8.61
N TRP A 347 -7.43 -8.53 7.40
CA TRP A 347 -8.34 -7.53 6.84
C TRP A 347 -9.23 -8.08 5.73
N TYR A 348 -8.71 -9.08 4.98
CA TYR A 348 -9.34 -9.53 3.74
C TYR A 348 -9.55 -11.04 3.70
N ASP A 349 -10.62 -11.41 3.01
CA ASP A 349 -10.88 -12.75 2.54
C ASP A 349 -10.26 -12.94 1.15
N HIS A 350 -8.94 -13.11 1.10
CA HIS A 350 -8.22 -13.28 -0.16
C HIS A 350 -8.75 -14.45 -1.00
N LYS A 351 -8.81 -14.25 -2.32
CA LYS A 351 -9.11 -15.33 -3.26
C LYS A 351 -7.95 -16.32 -3.29
N ILE A 352 -8.27 -17.61 -3.14
CA ILE A 352 -7.32 -18.72 -3.22
C ILE A 352 -7.75 -19.63 -4.37
N THR A 353 -6.82 -20.00 -5.24
CA THR A 353 -7.06 -20.92 -6.36
C THR A 353 -6.01 -22.02 -6.38
N PRO A 354 -6.39 -23.26 -6.71
CA PRO A 354 -5.42 -24.33 -6.94
C PRO A 354 -4.61 -24.06 -8.22
N ALA A 355 -3.36 -24.50 -8.23
CA ALA A 355 -2.44 -24.28 -9.35
C ALA A 355 -2.17 -25.54 -10.19
N GLN A 356 -2.88 -26.61 -9.94
CA GLN A 356 -2.81 -27.88 -10.70
C GLN A 356 -4.21 -28.38 -10.99
N GLU A 357 -4.32 -29.35 -11.91
CA GLU A 357 -5.56 -30.07 -12.17
C GLU A 357 -6.07 -30.77 -10.91
N PHE A 358 -7.37 -30.78 -10.69
CA PHE A 358 -8.03 -31.36 -9.55
C PHE A 358 -9.36 -32.01 -9.94
N SER A 359 -9.91 -32.83 -9.03
CA SER A 359 -11.26 -33.41 -9.21
C SER A 359 -12.36 -32.39 -8.99
N ASP A 360 -13.52 -32.59 -9.59
CA ASP A 360 -14.69 -31.73 -9.43
C ASP A 360 -15.27 -31.70 -8.01
N PHE A 361 -14.76 -32.55 -7.11
CA PHE A 361 -15.23 -32.62 -5.73
C PHE A 361 -14.60 -31.50 -4.89
N THR A 362 -15.46 -30.65 -4.32
CA THR A 362 -15.07 -29.54 -3.46
C THR A 362 -15.64 -29.68 -2.06
N GLU A 363 -14.93 -29.19 -1.04
CA GLU A 363 -15.41 -29.07 0.33
C GLU A 363 -15.20 -27.64 0.86
N ASP A 364 -16.03 -27.24 1.81
CA ASP A 364 -15.72 -26.08 2.64
C ASP A 364 -14.60 -26.42 3.62
N MET A 365 -13.58 -25.57 3.68
CA MET A 365 -12.42 -25.81 4.51
C MET A 365 -11.85 -24.56 5.15
N VAL A 366 -11.09 -24.75 6.21
CA VAL A 366 -10.28 -23.72 6.87
C VAL A 366 -8.87 -23.80 6.31
N VAL A 367 -8.28 -22.64 5.99
CA VAL A 367 -6.88 -22.55 5.57
C VAL A 367 -6.07 -21.96 6.72
N TYR A 368 -5.18 -22.76 7.29
CA TYR A 368 -4.24 -22.39 8.34
C TYR A 368 -2.83 -22.20 7.78
N GLY A 369 -2.06 -21.35 8.46
CA GLY A 369 -0.60 -21.32 8.29
C GLY A 369 0.11 -22.34 9.19
N PRO A 370 1.45 -22.38 9.15
CA PRO A 370 2.28 -23.35 9.86
C PRO A 370 2.73 -22.87 11.25
N LEU A 371 2.30 -21.69 11.69
CA LEU A 371 2.82 -21.05 12.89
C LEU A 371 2.22 -21.65 14.17
N CYS A 372 3.00 -21.69 15.24
CA CYS A 372 2.53 -22.10 16.57
C CYS A 372 1.69 -21.00 17.23
N MET A 373 0.68 -20.48 16.50
CA MET A 373 -0.24 -19.44 16.94
C MET A 373 -1.67 -19.80 16.55
N ASN A 374 -2.61 -19.69 17.50
CA ASN A 374 -4.02 -19.97 17.22
C ASN A 374 -4.67 -18.97 16.25
N ILE A 375 -4.09 -17.78 16.10
CA ILE A 375 -4.53 -16.75 15.16
C ILE A 375 -3.97 -16.93 13.74
N ASP A 376 -3.19 -18.00 13.48
CA ASP A 376 -2.62 -18.25 12.16
C ASP A 376 -3.65 -18.85 11.20
N VAL A 377 -4.68 -18.05 10.91
CA VAL A 377 -5.82 -18.38 10.07
C VAL A 377 -5.80 -17.47 8.83
N ILE A 378 -5.54 -18.06 7.67
CA ILE A 378 -5.55 -17.33 6.39
C ILE A 378 -6.99 -17.15 5.89
N ARG A 379 -7.82 -18.20 5.95
CA ARG A 379 -9.24 -18.17 5.60
C ARG A 379 -10.02 -19.07 6.56
N GLU A 380 -11.06 -18.51 7.15
CA GLU A 380 -11.95 -19.29 8.06
C GLU A 380 -12.93 -20.19 7.30
N HIS A 381 -13.32 -19.74 6.10
CA HIS A 381 -14.23 -20.47 5.21
C HIS A 381 -13.79 -20.23 3.76
N VAL A 382 -13.50 -21.29 3.06
CA VAL A 382 -13.27 -21.29 1.62
C VAL A 382 -13.63 -22.63 1.02
N THR A 383 -14.43 -22.62 -0.03
CA THR A 383 -14.70 -23.84 -0.79
C THR A 383 -13.54 -24.08 -1.74
N LEU A 384 -12.84 -25.20 -1.62
CA LEU A 384 -11.72 -25.57 -2.49
C LEU A 384 -11.87 -27.04 -2.92
N PRO A 385 -11.25 -27.44 -4.04
CA PRO A 385 -11.08 -28.85 -4.36
C PRO A 385 -10.27 -29.56 -3.28
N LEU A 386 -10.35 -30.89 -3.24
CA LEU A 386 -9.55 -31.69 -2.32
C LEU A 386 -8.06 -31.57 -2.69
N LEU A 387 -7.33 -30.86 -1.84
CA LEU A 387 -5.89 -30.66 -1.99
C LEU A 387 -5.12 -31.79 -1.30
N LYS A 388 -3.97 -32.15 -1.84
CA LYS A 388 -3.02 -33.12 -1.30
C LYS A 388 -1.75 -32.42 -0.82
N ARG A 389 -0.94 -33.12 -0.04
CA ARG A 389 0.39 -32.63 0.33
C ARG A 389 1.20 -32.30 -0.92
N ASN A 390 1.89 -31.17 -0.90
CA ASN A 390 2.68 -30.57 -1.97
C ASN A 390 1.87 -29.95 -3.12
N ASP A 391 0.54 -30.05 -3.14
CA ASP A 391 -0.27 -29.28 -4.07
C ASP A 391 -0.01 -27.79 -3.88
N LYS A 392 -0.05 -27.04 -4.98
CA LYS A 392 0.19 -25.59 -4.97
C LYS A 392 -1.14 -24.85 -4.98
N VAL A 393 -1.17 -23.74 -4.26
CA VAL A 393 -2.24 -22.75 -4.35
C VAL A 393 -1.66 -21.39 -4.65
N VAL A 394 -2.47 -20.54 -5.28
CA VAL A 394 -2.15 -19.15 -5.50
C VAL A 394 -3.14 -18.29 -4.71
N VAL A 395 -2.62 -17.45 -3.83
CA VAL A 395 -3.37 -16.40 -3.15
C VAL A 395 -3.24 -15.13 -3.97
N HIS A 396 -4.37 -14.55 -4.34
CA HIS A 396 -4.43 -13.38 -5.22
C HIS A 396 -4.50 -12.08 -4.43
N THR A 397 -4.14 -10.98 -5.10
CA THR A 397 -4.30 -9.61 -4.60
C THR A 397 -3.58 -9.40 -3.28
N VAL A 398 -2.26 -9.64 -3.29
CA VAL A 398 -1.39 -9.58 -2.10
C VAL A 398 -0.18 -8.66 -2.28
N GLY A 399 -0.21 -7.78 -3.29
CA GLY A 399 0.91 -6.89 -3.61
C GLY A 399 1.16 -5.79 -2.59
N ALA A 400 0.13 -5.41 -1.83
CA ALA A 400 0.19 -4.33 -0.86
C ALA A 400 0.32 -4.84 0.58
N TYR A 401 1.18 -4.21 1.37
CA TYR A 401 1.33 -4.34 2.82
C TYR A 401 1.77 -5.71 3.36
N ASN A 402 1.92 -6.75 2.53
CA ASN A 402 2.45 -8.03 3.01
C ASN A 402 3.98 -8.00 3.12
N MET A 403 4.68 -7.52 2.09
CA MET A 403 6.14 -7.47 2.07
C MET A 403 6.73 -6.30 2.87
N SER A 404 5.93 -5.33 3.29
CA SER A 404 6.34 -4.23 4.16
C SER A 404 5.95 -4.44 5.63
N GLN A 405 4.99 -5.31 5.92
CA GLN A 405 4.51 -5.62 7.27
C GLN A 405 4.76 -7.07 7.70
N TRP A 406 5.59 -7.83 6.99
CA TRP A 406 5.90 -9.19 7.39
C TRP A 406 6.75 -9.25 8.67
N MET A 407 6.39 -10.17 9.53
CA MET A 407 7.06 -10.41 10.80
C MET A 407 8.10 -11.52 10.68
N GLN A 408 9.20 -11.36 11.41
CA GLN A 408 10.14 -12.44 11.63
C GLN A 408 9.64 -13.32 12.77
N PHE A 409 8.95 -14.42 12.45
CA PHE A 409 8.40 -15.34 13.43
C PHE A 409 8.40 -16.77 12.88
N ILE A 410 9.07 -17.68 13.58
CA ILE A 410 9.17 -19.14 13.32
C ILE A 410 9.83 -19.48 11.98
N SER A 411 9.47 -18.82 10.90
CA SER A 411 9.97 -19.09 9.55
C SER A 411 10.76 -17.93 8.97
N LEU A 412 11.69 -18.24 8.08
CA LEU A 412 12.42 -17.24 7.29
C LEU A 412 11.51 -16.64 6.22
N ARG A 413 11.73 -15.36 5.89
CA ARG A 413 10.96 -14.68 4.85
C ARG A 413 11.26 -15.27 3.48
N PRO A 414 10.23 -15.44 2.61
CA PRO A 414 10.39 -16.05 1.30
C PRO A 414 11.08 -15.13 0.29
N ALA A 415 11.45 -15.72 -0.85
CA ALA A 415 11.85 -14.97 -2.02
C ALA A 415 10.69 -14.16 -2.60
N VAL A 416 11.03 -13.09 -3.32
CA VAL A 416 10.09 -12.31 -4.14
C VAL A 416 10.60 -12.27 -5.56
N VAL A 417 9.75 -12.60 -6.51
CA VAL A 417 10.04 -12.61 -7.95
C VAL A 417 9.17 -11.56 -8.64
N MET A 418 9.72 -10.82 -9.58
CA MET A 418 8.96 -9.97 -10.50
C MET A 418 8.97 -10.63 -11.89
N ILE A 419 7.79 -10.75 -12.48
CA ILE A 419 7.66 -11.15 -13.89
C ILE A 419 7.61 -9.88 -14.72
N ASP A 420 8.58 -9.75 -15.64
CA ASP A 420 8.70 -8.59 -16.50
C ASP A 420 7.62 -8.56 -17.63
N LYS A 421 7.61 -7.49 -18.42
CA LYS A 421 6.66 -7.32 -19.54
C LYS A 421 6.75 -8.40 -20.61
N LYS A 422 7.85 -9.16 -20.65
CA LYS A 422 8.08 -10.25 -21.61
C LYS A 422 7.73 -11.62 -21.03
N GLY A 423 7.28 -11.69 -19.78
CA GLY A 423 6.98 -12.93 -19.07
C GLY A 423 8.20 -13.59 -18.43
N VAL A 424 9.34 -12.89 -18.34
CA VAL A 424 10.57 -13.43 -17.72
C VAL A 424 10.57 -13.16 -16.22
N PRO A 425 10.75 -14.20 -15.37
CA PRO A 425 10.82 -14.03 -13.92
C PRO A 425 12.24 -13.61 -13.48
N HIS A 426 12.31 -12.55 -12.68
CA HIS A 426 13.52 -12.01 -12.04
C HIS A 426 13.37 -12.04 -10.53
N GLU A 427 14.33 -12.62 -9.83
CA GLU A 427 14.38 -12.55 -8.37
C GLU A 427 14.71 -11.12 -7.95
N ILE A 428 13.78 -10.45 -7.24
CA ILE A 428 13.93 -9.07 -6.76
C ILE A 428 14.20 -8.99 -5.26
N ARG A 429 14.01 -10.09 -4.53
CA ARG A 429 14.43 -10.28 -3.15
C ARG A 429 14.74 -11.77 -2.93
N LYS A 430 15.94 -12.05 -2.42
CA LYS A 430 16.35 -13.41 -2.09
C LYS A 430 15.55 -13.96 -0.89
N ARG A 431 15.36 -15.28 -0.86
CA ARG A 431 14.89 -15.98 0.32
C ARG A 431 15.91 -15.77 1.45
N GLU A 432 15.43 -15.52 2.66
CA GLU A 432 16.31 -15.41 3.83
C GLU A 432 16.98 -16.75 4.15
N THR A 433 18.14 -16.62 4.74
CA THR A 433 18.92 -17.73 5.33
C THR A 433 19.14 -17.44 6.80
N ILE A 434 19.72 -18.38 7.55
CA ILE A 434 20.05 -18.14 8.95
C ILE A 434 20.97 -16.91 9.11
N ASN A 435 21.89 -16.69 8.18
CA ASN A 435 22.74 -15.50 8.18
C ASN A 435 21.96 -14.20 8.09
N SER A 436 20.80 -14.18 7.44
CA SER A 436 19.94 -12.99 7.37
C SER A 436 19.39 -12.57 8.74
N ILE A 437 19.39 -13.51 9.71
CA ILE A 437 18.94 -13.27 11.08
C ILE A 437 20.13 -12.97 11.98
N GLU A 438 21.19 -13.79 11.89
CA GLU A 438 22.32 -13.75 12.81
C GLU A 438 23.33 -12.65 12.49
N SER A 439 23.28 -12.03 11.27
CA SER A 439 24.26 -11.01 10.88
C SER A 439 24.29 -9.79 11.80
N GLU A 440 23.20 -9.46 12.44
CA GLU A 440 23.07 -8.32 13.36
C GLU A 440 23.14 -8.74 14.84
N GLU A 441 23.27 -10.05 15.12
CA GLU A 441 23.34 -10.55 16.50
C GLU A 441 24.76 -10.50 17.04
N ILE A 442 24.91 -10.01 18.27
CA ILE A 442 26.20 -9.94 18.98
C ILE A 442 26.13 -10.82 20.21
N VAL A 443 26.95 -11.87 20.23
CA VAL A 443 27.11 -12.70 21.43
C VAL A 443 28.27 -12.15 22.26
N PRO A 444 28.03 -11.66 23.48
CA PRO A 444 29.07 -11.21 24.39
C PRO A 444 30.09 -12.33 24.67
N GLU A 445 31.36 -11.97 24.87
CA GLU A 445 32.49 -12.93 25.00
C GLU A 445 32.23 -13.98 26.10
N TYR A 446 31.65 -13.57 27.24
CA TYR A 446 31.39 -14.46 28.39
C TYR A 446 30.29 -15.51 28.09
N LEU A 447 29.50 -15.36 27.01
CA LEU A 447 28.47 -16.31 26.55
C LEU A 447 28.95 -17.21 25.40
N LYS A 448 30.13 -16.94 24.82
CA LYS A 448 30.67 -17.72 23.69
C LYS A 448 31.18 -19.11 24.11
N THR A 449 31.48 -19.33 25.39
CA THR A 449 31.98 -20.59 25.90
C THR A 449 30.86 -21.45 26.47
N PHE A 450 30.16 -22.20 25.61
CA PHE A 450 29.46 -23.41 26.03
C PHE A 450 30.46 -24.54 25.99
N SER A 451 31.16 -24.81 27.12
CA SER A 451 31.87 -26.08 27.25
C SER A 451 30.86 -27.16 27.58
N LEU A 452 30.53 -28.00 26.63
CA LEU A 452 29.78 -29.25 26.81
C LEU A 452 30.55 -30.27 27.68
N ASN A 453 31.72 -29.87 28.24
CA ASN A 453 32.57 -30.70 29.09
C ASN A 453 31.96 -31.11 30.44
N GLY A 454 30.71 -30.71 30.71
CA GLY A 454 29.96 -31.14 31.89
C GLY A 454 29.04 -32.36 31.70
N ILE A 455 28.81 -32.79 30.47
CA ILE A 455 27.82 -33.86 30.16
C ILE A 455 28.51 -35.22 29.90
N GLU A 456 29.78 -35.28 29.56
CA GLU A 456 30.48 -36.51 29.25
C GLU A 456 30.96 -37.32 30.47
N LYS A 457 30.65 -36.97 31.71
CA LYS A 457 31.03 -37.71 32.91
C LYS A 457 29.91 -38.36 33.68
N ARG A 458 28.80 -38.69 33.03
CA ARG A 458 27.71 -39.48 33.67
C ARG A 458 27.28 -40.73 32.90
N THR A 459 28.17 -41.32 32.13
CA THR A 459 28.01 -42.68 31.60
C THR A 459 29.26 -43.46 31.94
N GLY A 460 29.34 -43.92 33.15
CA GLY A 460 30.26 -44.90 33.69
C GLY A 460 29.57 -45.68 34.77
#